data_5807e138c99e26290005f0a9755ecf4b
#
_entry.id   5807e138c99e26290005f0a9755ecf4b
#
_cell.length_a   1.000
_cell.length_b   1.000
_cell.length_c   1.000
_cell.angle_alpha   90.00
_cell.angle_beta   90.00
_cell.angle_gamma   90.00
#
_symmetry.space_group_name_H-M   'P 1'
#
loop_
_entity.id
_entity.type
_entity.pdbx_description
1 polymer ?
#
loop_
_entity_poly.entity_id
_entity_poly.type
_entity_poly.pdbx_seq_one_letter_code
_entity_poly.pdbx_strand_id
1 'polypeptide(L)'
;YAGLDLAIMNPSSEDMMAAVYAYNVLTNRDPQSTKYIERYADHVPASVALKQAAQAVPAASASASGESAELTGPYAPLMKAVEKGLKGDAAAQTKALLAEKQPLEVVDEALIPALDIVGAKYEKGTLFLPQLLQAASAAQSAFEEIKNVIAQKGEGSASKGRIVLATVKGDVHDIGKNIVKVILENYGFEVIDLGRDVPVETVVNTVREKNVHLVGLSALMTTTLKSMEETIAALHEAGLDCKIMVGGAVLTPEYAEKIGADWYAKDAKRSADIAK
;
A
#
# COMPACT_ATOMS: atom_id res chain seq x y z
N TYR A 1 -25.50 0.32 22.21
CA TYR A 1 -25.14 1.43 23.13
C TYR A 1 -26.29 1.68 24.11
N ALA A 2 -26.09 1.30 25.35
CA ALA A 2 -27.12 1.43 26.40
C ALA A 2 -26.91 2.65 27.34
N GLY A 3 -26.04 3.60 26.95
CA GLY A 3 -25.75 4.80 27.76
C GLY A 3 -24.90 4.55 29.01
N LEU A 4 -24.18 3.43 29.06
CA LEU A 4 -23.24 3.14 30.15
C LEU A 4 -21.94 3.91 29.96
N ASP A 5 -21.55 4.71 30.95
CA ASP A 5 -20.27 5.40 30.97
C ASP A 5 -19.14 4.53 31.50
N LEU A 6 -19.45 3.64 32.45
CA LEU A 6 -18.50 2.69 33.04
C LEU A 6 -19.16 1.31 33.19
N ALA A 7 -18.40 0.27 32.93
CA ALA A 7 -18.82 -1.11 33.16
C ALA A 7 -17.96 -1.76 34.25
N ILE A 8 -18.63 -2.44 35.18
CA ILE A 8 -17.96 -3.33 36.14
C ILE A 8 -17.81 -4.69 35.43
N MET A 9 -16.57 -5.12 35.21
CA MET A 9 -16.30 -6.35 34.51
C MET A 9 -15.06 -7.05 35.07
N ASN A 10 -14.90 -8.32 34.71
CA ASN A 10 -13.70 -9.08 35.04
C ASN A 10 -12.57 -8.78 34.03
N PRO A 11 -11.50 -8.06 34.45
CA PRO A 11 -10.39 -7.73 33.52
C PRO A 11 -9.55 -8.93 33.10
N SER A 12 -9.72 -10.08 33.78
CA SER A 12 -9.06 -11.34 33.39
C SER A 12 -9.86 -12.16 32.36
N SER A 13 -11.09 -11.71 32.02
CA SER A 13 -11.87 -12.33 30.95
C SER A 13 -11.49 -11.72 29.61
N GLU A 14 -10.81 -12.52 28.77
CA GLU A 14 -10.36 -12.08 27.45
C GLU A 14 -11.52 -11.63 26.55
N ASP A 15 -12.64 -12.35 26.57
CA ASP A 15 -13.85 -12.00 25.79
C ASP A 15 -14.46 -10.66 26.22
N MET A 16 -14.52 -10.38 27.56
CA MET A 16 -15.00 -9.12 28.05
C MET A 16 -14.07 -7.96 27.68
N MET A 17 -12.77 -8.17 27.77
CA MET A 17 -11.79 -7.16 27.39
C MET A 17 -11.79 -6.92 25.87
N ALA A 18 -11.93 -7.96 25.06
CA ALA A 18 -12.06 -7.82 23.60
C ALA A 18 -13.26 -6.93 23.22
N ALA A 19 -14.41 -7.11 23.90
CA ALA A 19 -15.58 -6.27 23.67
C ALA A 19 -15.32 -4.79 24.01
N VAL A 20 -14.56 -4.52 25.08
CA VAL A 20 -14.19 -3.13 25.48
C VAL A 20 -13.25 -2.49 24.48
N TYR A 21 -12.22 -3.21 24.06
CA TYR A 21 -11.28 -2.70 23.06
C TYR A 21 -11.98 -2.44 21.73
N ALA A 22 -12.82 -3.37 21.26
CA ALA A 22 -13.62 -3.20 20.06
C ALA A 22 -14.58 -1.99 20.16
N TYR A 23 -15.24 -1.81 21.31
CA TYR A 23 -16.09 -0.65 21.57
C TYR A 23 -15.32 0.67 21.49
N ASN A 24 -14.11 0.73 22.05
CA ASN A 24 -13.27 1.93 22.00
C ASN A 24 -12.87 2.29 20.59
N VAL A 25 -12.60 1.30 19.73
CA VAL A 25 -12.35 1.50 18.28
C VAL A 25 -13.60 2.08 17.62
N LEU A 26 -14.75 1.44 17.79
CA LEU A 26 -16.02 1.84 17.15
C LEU A 26 -16.50 3.22 17.58
N THR A 27 -16.15 3.67 18.79
CA THR A 27 -16.51 4.98 19.33
C THR A 27 -15.41 6.03 19.18
N ASN A 28 -14.33 5.71 18.43
CA ASN A 28 -13.17 6.58 18.23
C ASN A 28 -12.46 7.02 19.52
N ARG A 29 -12.53 6.18 20.58
CA ARG A 29 -11.79 6.33 21.84
C ARG A 29 -10.40 5.71 21.80
N ASP A 30 -10.15 4.87 20.79
CA ASP A 30 -8.85 4.33 20.44
C ASP A 30 -8.52 4.75 19.00
N PRO A 31 -7.96 5.98 18.80
CA PRO A 31 -7.63 6.49 17.48
C PRO A 31 -6.66 5.55 16.78
N GLN A 32 -6.91 5.26 15.49
CA GLN A 32 -6.12 4.34 14.67
C GLN A 32 -6.12 2.89 15.18
N SER A 33 -6.98 2.53 16.12
CA SER A 33 -7.10 1.19 16.71
C SER A 33 -5.80 0.68 17.37
N THR A 34 -4.93 1.57 17.81
CA THR A 34 -3.57 1.23 18.26
C THR A 34 -3.59 0.25 19.42
N LYS A 35 -4.39 0.52 20.47
CA LYS A 35 -4.47 -0.36 21.66
C LYS A 35 -5.13 -1.69 21.37
N TYR A 36 -6.14 -1.68 20.48
CA TYR A 36 -6.79 -2.92 20.04
C TYR A 36 -5.79 -3.82 19.29
N ILE A 37 -5.03 -3.22 18.39
CA ILE A 37 -4.02 -3.91 17.58
C ILE A 37 -2.89 -4.46 18.46
N GLU A 38 -2.30 -3.64 19.34
CA GLU A 38 -1.23 -4.07 20.26
C GLU A 38 -1.63 -5.29 21.08
N ARG A 39 -2.91 -5.38 21.49
CA ARG A 39 -3.37 -6.48 22.31
C ARG A 39 -3.77 -7.72 21.52
N TYR A 40 -4.29 -7.56 20.31
CA TYR A 40 -4.90 -8.66 19.55
C TYR A 40 -4.22 -8.95 18.22
N ALA A 41 -3.08 -8.32 17.89
CA ALA A 41 -2.33 -8.56 16.65
C ALA A 41 -1.94 -10.05 16.48
N ASP A 42 -1.57 -10.69 17.58
CA ASP A 42 -1.15 -12.10 17.60
C ASP A 42 -2.30 -13.07 17.92
N HIS A 43 -3.52 -12.56 18.08
CA HIS A 43 -4.67 -13.37 18.42
C HIS A 43 -5.21 -14.08 17.17
N VAL A 44 -4.84 -15.33 17.01
CA VAL A 44 -5.34 -16.17 15.92
C VAL A 44 -6.75 -16.67 16.31
N PRO A 45 -7.81 -16.34 15.54
CA PRO A 45 -9.14 -16.88 15.79
C PRO A 45 -9.13 -18.41 15.85
N ALA A 46 -9.89 -19.00 16.78
CA ALA A 46 -9.92 -20.46 16.98
C ALA A 46 -10.19 -21.27 15.70
N SER A 47 -10.92 -20.67 14.75
CA SER A 47 -11.17 -21.26 13.42
C SER A 47 -9.92 -21.36 12.53
N VAL A 48 -8.92 -20.50 12.76
CA VAL A 48 -7.63 -20.47 12.03
C VAL A 48 -6.61 -21.33 12.77
N ALA A 49 -6.63 -21.33 14.12
CA ALA A 49 -5.75 -22.12 14.95
C ALA A 49 -5.94 -23.65 14.70
N LEU A 50 -7.19 -24.09 14.46
CA LEU A 50 -7.50 -25.48 14.09
C LEU A 50 -6.94 -25.89 12.72
N LYS A 51 -6.78 -24.95 11.77
CA LYS A 51 -6.15 -25.23 10.46
C LYS A 51 -4.62 -25.23 10.54
N GLN A 52 -4.03 -24.46 11.44
CA GLN A 52 -2.56 -24.38 11.63
C GLN A 52 -2.02 -25.55 12.47
N ALA A 53 -2.81 -26.09 13.42
CA ALA A 53 -2.43 -27.27 14.19
C ALA A 53 -2.29 -28.55 13.34
N ALA A 54 -2.86 -28.57 12.14
CA ALA A 54 -2.72 -29.68 11.19
C ALA A 54 -1.44 -29.61 10.33
N GLN A 55 -0.63 -28.55 10.44
CA GLN A 55 0.59 -28.33 9.63
C GLN A 55 1.84 -27.93 10.43
N ALA A 56 1.89 -28.17 11.75
CA ALA A 56 2.98 -27.70 12.58
C ALA A 56 4.24 -28.58 12.45
N VAL A 57 5.29 -28.02 11.88
CA VAL A 57 6.70 -28.38 12.15
C VAL A 57 7.29 -27.22 12.97
N PRO A 58 8.11 -27.45 14.02
CA PRO A 58 8.41 -26.42 15.02
C PRO A 58 9.44 -25.42 14.51
N ALA A 59 9.12 -24.15 14.57
CA ALA A 59 10.08 -23.07 14.46
C ALA A 59 10.09 -22.25 15.76
N ALA A 60 11.30 -22.05 16.25
CA ALA A 60 11.68 -21.50 17.52
C ALA A 60 11.18 -20.07 17.77
N SER A 61 10.88 -19.81 19.03
CA SER A 61 10.62 -18.52 19.63
C SER A 61 11.68 -17.47 19.26
N ALA A 62 11.22 -16.33 18.71
CA ALA A 62 11.99 -15.12 18.75
C ALA A 62 11.04 -13.99 19.22
N SER A 63 11.17 -13.69 20.51
CA SER A 63 10.76 -12.41 21.07
C SER A 63 11.55 -11.31 20.39
N ALA A 64 10.91 -10.47 19.63
CA ALA A 64 11.50 -9.25 19.12
C ALA A 64 10.65 -8.06 19.59
N SER A 65 11.07 -7.48 20.71
CA SER A 65 10.90 -6.07 20.98
C SER A 65 11.55 -5.30 19.82
N GLY A 66 10.75 -4.88 18.84
CA GLY A 66 11.22 -4.03 17.77
C GLY A 66 11.47 -2.62 18.30
N GLU A 67 12.71 -2.33 18.65
CA GLU A 67 13.21 -0.97 18.76
C GLU A 67 12.86 -0.22 17.48
N SER A 68 12.02 0.79 17.62
CA SER A 68 11.91 1.85 16.62
C SER A 68 13.30 2.49 16.54
N ALA A 69 14.04 2.25 15.48
CA ALA A 69 15.24 3.02 15.19
C ALA A 69 14.83 4.50 15.30
N GLU A 70 15.43 5.23 16.24
CA GLU A 70 15.14 6.66 16.39
C GLU A 70 15.52 7.33 15.07
N LEU A 71 14.50 7.74 14.34
CA LEU A 71 14.68 8.56 13.16
C LEU A 71 15.31 9.88 13.62
N THR A 72 16.59 10.07 13.28
CA THR A 72 17.38 11.25 13.63
C THR A 72 17.78 11.99 12.36
N GLY A 73 18.00 13.31 12.47
CA GLY A 73 18.38 14.13 11.33
C GLY A 73 17.28 15.08 10.85
N PRO A 74 17.57 15.92 9.83
CA PRO A 74 16.68 16.98 9.38
C PRO A 74 15.36 16.48 8.78
N TYR A 75 15.35 15.25 8.26
CA TYR A 75 14.17 14.63 7.63
C TYR A 75 13.28 13.86 8.62
N ALA A 76 13.78 13.59 9.83
CA ALA A 76 13.06 12.79 10.84
C ALA A 76 11.66 13.32 11.20
N PRO A 77 11.41 14.63 11.31
CA PRO A 77 10.06 15.14 11.58
C PRO A 77 9.07 14.79 10.46
N LEU A 78 9.47 14.92 9.19
CA LEU A 78 8.65 14.56 8.05
C LEU A 78 8.40 13.04 8.00
N MET A 79 9.44 12.23 8.18
CA MET A 79 9.32 10.77 8.20
C MET A 79 8.36 10.28 9.29
N LYS A 80 8.44 10.86 10.50
CA LYS A 80 7.52 10.55 11.61
C LYS A 80 6.09 10.99 11.31
N ALA A 81 5.90 12.14 10.65
CA ALA A 81 4.58 12.62 10.26
C ALA A 81 3.93 11.67 9.22
N VAL A 82 4.70 11.19 8.25
CA VAL A 82 4.25 10.20 7.26
C VAL A 82 3.93 8.88 7.95
N GLU A 83 4.82 8.34 8.77
CA GLU A 83 4.62 7.07 9.48
C GLU A 83 3.34 7.08 10.34
N LYS A 84 3.06 8.21 11.01
CA LYS A 84 1.86 8.38 11.84
C LYS A 84 0.61 8.80 11.05
N GLY A 85 0.71 9.00 9.74
CA GLY A 85 -0.43 9.40 8.90
C GLY A 85 -0.91 10.84 9.13
N LEU A 86 -0.06 11.74 9.63
CA LEU A 86 -0.40 13.12 9.99
C LEU A 86 -0.25 14.05 8.77
N LYS A 87 -1.32 14.16 7.96
CA LYS A 87 -1.33 14.95 6.72
C LYS A 87 -0.87 16.39 6.87
N GLY A 88 -1.41 17.10 7.85
CA GLY A 88 -1.10 18.52 8.10
C GLY A 88 0.35 18.73 8.45
N ASP A 89 0.89 17.89 9.33
CA ASP A 89 2.28 17.93 9.77
C ASP A 89 3.22 17.56 8.61
N ALA A 90 2.87 16.54 7.81
CA ALA A 90 3.67 16.13 6.65
C ALA A 90 3.79 17.28 5.63
N ALA A 91 2.68 17.94 5.29
CA ALA A 91 2.71 19.12 4.41
C ALA A 91 3.54 20.27 5.01
N ALA A 92 3.37 20.59 6.30
CA ALA A 92 4.10 21.66 6.96
C ALA A 92 5.61 21.41 7.03
N GLN A 93 6.01 20.18 7.40
CA GLN A 93 7.42 19.78 7.44
C GLN A 93 8.05 19.79 6.04
N THR A 94 7.30 19.35 5.03
CA THR A 94 7.75 19.40 3.64
C THR A 94 8.01 20.83 3.19
N LYS A 95 7.10 21.78 3.47
CA LYS A 95 7.30 23.20 3.16
C LYS A 95 8.55 23.77 3.84
N ALA A 96 8.76 23.42 5.10
CA ALA A 96 9.95 23.87 5.83
C ALA A 96 11.25 23.34 5.18
N LEU A 97 11.26 22.05 4.81
CA LEU A 97 12.41 21.43 4.14
C LEU A 97 12.67 22.03 2.75
N LEU A 98 11.64 22.33 1.97
CA LEU A 98 11.74 22.89 0.62
C LEU A 98 12.29 24.34 0.61
N ALA A 99 12.34 25.02 1.76
CA ALA A 99 13.00 26.30 1.89
C ALA A 99 14.55 26.19 1.79
N GLU A 100 15.11 25.04 2.20
CA GLU A 100 16.56 24.83 2.29
C GLU A 100 17.07 23.68 1.41
N LYS A 101 16.17 22.75 1.01
CA LYS A 101 16.49 21.51 0.32
C LYS A 101 15.89 21.44 -1.08
N GLN A 102 16.54 20.68 -1.95
CA GLN A 102 16.00 20.44 -3.29
C GLN A 102 14.77 19.50 -3.22
N PRO A 103 13.76 19.73 -4.07
CA PRO A 103 12.54 18.90 -4.09
C PRO A 103 12.79 17.39 -4.18
N LEU A 104 13.70 16.97 -5.07
CA LEU A 104 14.07 15.56 -5.25
C LEU A 104 14.80 14.99 -4.03
N GLU A 105 15.65 15.77 -3.39
CA GLU A 105 16.34 15.36 -2.15
C GLU A 105 15.34 15.03 -1.04
N VAL A 106 14.26 15.81 -0.90
CA VAL A 106 13.20 15.54 0.08
C VAL A 106 12.44 14.27 -0.26
N VAL A 107 12.23 13.96 -1.54
CA VAL A 107 11.62 12.69 -1.96
C VAL A 107 12.51 11.51 -1.60
N ASP A 108 13.79 11.57 -1.98
CA ASP A 108 14.71 10.43 -1.87
C ASP A 108 15.17 10.19 -0.42
N GLU A 109 15.36 11.26 0.37
CA GLU A 109 15.92 11.15 1.72
C GLU A 109 14.84 11.10 2.83
N ALA A 110 13.59 11.50 2.52
CA ALA A 110 12.53 11.51 3.51
C ALA A 110 11.32 10.67 3.13
N LEU A 111 10.68 10.92 1.97
CA LEU A 111 9.40 10.30 1.65
C LEU A 111 9.56 8.82 1.30
N ILE A 112 10.54 8.46 0.47
CA ILE A 112 10.81 7.07 0.10
C ILE A 112 11.19 6.24 1.33
N PRO A 113 12.17 6.63 2.16
CA PRO A 113 12.50 5.88 3.37
C PRO A 113 11.35 5.76 4.37
N ALA A 114 10.52 6.82 4.51
CA ALA A 114 9.34 6.75 5.38
C ALA A 114 8.32 5.72 4.90
N LEU A 115 8.04 5.68 3.60
CA LEU A 115 7.14 4.70 2.99
C LEU A 115 7.70 3.28 3.06
N ASP A 116 9.03 3.10 2.92
CA ASP A 116 9.69 1.81 3.09
C ASP A 116 9.54 1.27 4.52
N ILE A 117 9.69 2.16 5.53
CA ILE A 117 9.45 1.81 6.95
C ILE A 117 8.00 1.38 7.16
N VAL A 118 7.04 2.16 6.64
CA VAL A 118 5.60 1.86 6.72
C VAL A 118 5.28 0.54 6.03
N GLY A 119 5.83 0.32 4.84
CA GLY A 119 5.66 -0.93 4.08
C GLY A 119 6.24 -2.13 4.82
N ALA A 120 7.45 -2.02 5.40
CA ALA A 120 8.07 -3.08 6.20
C ALA A 120 7.26 -3.42 7.46
N LYS A 121 6.66 -2.41 8.13
CA LYS A 121 5.77 -2.62 9.27
C LYS A 121 4.47 -3.32 8.87
N TYR A 122 3.92 -2.96 7.70
CA TYR A 122 2.74 -3.63 7.14
C TYR A 122 3.02 -5.10 6.82
N GLU A 123 4.14 -5.41 6.17
CA GLU A 123 4.56 -6.80 5.88
C GLU A 123 4.77 -7.65 7.14
N LYS A 124 5.32 -7.04 8.20
CA LYS A 124 5.50 -7.70 9.51
C LYS A 124 4.19 -7.84 10.30
N GLY A 125 3.07 -7.31 9.81
CA GLY A 125 1.79 -7.32 10.52
C GLY A 125 1.72 -6.39 11.75
N THR A 126 2.69 -5.50 11.93
CA THR A 126 2.72 -4.50 13.03
C THR A 126 2.02 -3.20 12.65
N LEU A 127 1.64 -3.04 11.39
CA LEU A 127 0.86 -1.93 10.86
C LEU A 127 -0.24 -2.49 9.96
N PHE A 128 -1.45 -1.95 10.06
CA PHE A 128 -2.63 -2.47 9.38
C PHE A 128 -3.08 -1.57 8.24
N LEU A 129 -3.95 -2.09 7.37
CA LEU A 129 -4.39 -1.39 6.16
C LEU A 129 -4.90 0.04 6.40
N PRO A 130 -5.70 0.37 7.42
CA PRO A 130 -6.12 1.74 7.66
C PRO A 130 -4.94 2.69 7.95
N GLN A 131 -3.95 2.24 8.69
CA GLN A 131 -2.74 3.01 9.02
C GLN A 131 -1.85 3.17 7.79
N LEU A 132 -1.73 2.12 6.94
CA LEU A 132 -1.04 2.19 5.66
C LEU A 132 -1.67 3.27 4.75
N LEU A 133 -3.00 3.29 4.64
CA LEU A 133 -3.72 4.30 3.85
C LEU A 133 -3.56 5.72 4.42
N GLN A 134 -3.52 5.88 5.75
CA GLN A 134 -3.27 7.17 6.39
C GLN A 134 -1.84 7.65 6.13
N ALA A 135 -0.84 6.78 6.25
CA ALA A 135 0.56 7.10 5.95
C ALA A 135 0.73 7.47 4.46
N ALA A 136 0.15 6.70 3.54
CA ALA A 136 0.15 7.01 2.13
C ALA A 136 -0.51 8.37 1.84
N SER A 137 -1.62 8.68 2.52
CA SER A 137 -2.31 9.97 2.39
C SER A 137 -1.51 11.15 2.95
N ALA A 138 -0.73 10.95 4.00
CA ALA A 138 0.19 11.95 4.53
C ALA A 138 1.36 12.19 3.56
N ALA A 139 1.95 11.14 3.01
CA ALA A 139 2.99 11.24 1.99
C ALA A 139 2.48 11.94 0.73
N GLN A 140 1.24 11.67 0.30
CA GLN A 140 0.62 12.36 -0.82
C GLN A 140 0.52 13.88 -0.57
N SER A 141 0.13 14.30 0.65
CA SER A 141 0.07 15.72 0.99
C SER A 141 1.46 16.39 0.94
N ALA A 142 2.50 15.68 1.38
CA ALA A 142 3.89 16.13 1.25
C ALA A 142 4.30 16.25 -0.24
N PHE A 143 3.95 15.25 -1.05
CA PHE A 143 4.30 15.24 -2.48
C PHE A 143 3.60 16.34 -3.27
N GLU A 144 2.35 16.71 -2.91
CA GLU A 144 1.66 17.86 -3.52
C GLU A 144 2.42 19.18 -3.28
N GLU A 145 2.99 19.38 -2.09
CA GLU A 145 3.82 20.58 -1.81
C GLU A 145 5.10 20.58 -2.65
N ILE A 146 5.72 19.41 -2.85
CA ILE A 146 6.89 19.26 -3.71
C ILE A 146 6.54 19.60 -5.17
N LYS A 147 5.45 19.06 -5.69
CA LYS A 147 4.93 19.34 -7.04
C LYS A 147 4.69 20.84 -7.24
N ASN A 148 4.08 21.51 -6.26
CA ASN A 148 3.81 22.94 -6.32
C ASN A 148 5.09 23.76 -6.46
N VAL A 149 6.14 23.41 -5.72
CA VAL A 149 7.44 24.10 -5.79
C VAL A 149 8.12 23.84 -7.14
N ILE A 150 8.11 22.60 -7.65
CA ILE A 150 8.67 22.25 -8.95
C ILE A 150 7.95 23.00 -10.07
N ALA A 151 6.61 23.05 -10.03
CA ALA A 151 5.81 23.77 -11.01
C ALA A 151 6.11 25.27 -11.01
N GLN A 152 6.34 25.88 -9.84
CA GLN A 152 6.70 27.28 -9.71
C GLN A 152 8.11 27.60 -10.23
N LYS A 153 9.05 26.66 -10.11
CA LYS A 153 10.42 26.82 -10.60
C LYS A 153 10.58 26.56 -12.10
N GLY A 154 9.52 26.14 -12.81
CA GLY A 154 9.56 25.79 -14.23
C GLY A 154 10.39 24.54 -14.55
N GLU A 155 10.83 23.80 -13.51
CA GLU A 155 11.44 22.49 -13.66
C GLU A 155 10.34 21.48 -13.98
N GLY A 156 10.47 20.79 -15.11
CA GLY A 156 9.48 19.84 -15.57
C GLY A 156 9.12 18.80 -14.50
N SER A 157 7.91 18.28 -14.58
CA SER A 157 7.35 17.28 -13.65
C SER A 157 8.40 16.24 -13.24
N ALA A 158 8.71 16.18 -11.95
CA ALA A 158 9.59 15.17 -11.37
C ALA A 158 8.91 13.80 -11.29
N SER A 159 8.20 13.39 -12.34
CA SER A 159 7.65 12.03 -12.45
C SER A 159 8.78 11.05 -12.71
N LYS A 160 8.86 10.01 -11.91
CA LYS A 160 9.81 8.88 -12.12
C LYS A 160 9.45 8.01 -13.33
N GLY A 161 8.31 8.25 -13.94
CA GLY A 161 7.79 7.52 -15.09
C GLY A 161 6.28 7.37 -15.04
N ARG A 162 5.71 6.81 -16.11
CA ARG A 162 4.28 6.55 -16.23
C ARG A 162 3.99 5.07 -16.08
N ILE A 163 2.92 4.78 -15.33
CA ILE A 163 2.45 3.41 -15.07
C ILE A 163 0.96 3.35 -15.39
N VAL A 164 0.55 2.37 -16.18
CA VAL A 164 -0.88 2.05 -16.38
C VAL A 164 -1.31 1.04 -15.33
N LEU A 165 -2.44 1.28 -14.66
CA LEU A 165 -3.09 0.30 -13.80
C LEU A 165 -4.50 -0.01 -14.31
N ALA A 166 -4.86 -1.28 -14.36
CA ALA A 166 -6.19 -1.73 -14.76
C ALA A 166 -6.62 -2.96 -13.96
N THR A 167 -7.89 -3.00 -13.57
CA THR A 167 -8.57 -4.25 -13.20
C THR A 167 -9.14 -4.86 -14.47
N VAL A 168 -8.78 -6.10 -14.75
CA VAL A 168 -9.05 -6.76 -16.04
C VAL A 168 -10.55 -6.90 -16.33
N LYS A 169 -10.90 -7.07 -17.60
CA LYS A 169 -12.28 -7.23 -18.06
C LYS A 169 -13.01 -8.34 -17.28
N GLY A 170 -14.23 -8.03 -16.88
CA GLY A 170 -15.09 -8.92 -16.09
C GLY A 170 -14.84 -8.87 -14.57
N ASP A 171 -13.80 -8.17 -14.13
CA ASP A 171 -13.49 -8.00 -12.70
C ASP A 171 -13.82 -6.59 -12.22
N VAL A 172 -14.58 -6.50 -11.13
CA VAL A 172 -15.02 -5.23 -10.52
C VAL A 172 -14.29 -4.90 -9.22
N HIS A 173 -13.38 -5.77 -8.78
CA HIS A 173 -12.66 -5.64 -7.51
C HIS A 173 -11.41 -4.79 -7.70
N ASP A 174 -11.46 -3.53 -7.29
CA ASP A 174 -10.41 -2.55 -7.52
C ASP A 174 -9.75 -1.99 -6.23
N ILE A 175 -10.16 -2.46 -5.05
CA ILE A 175 -9.59 -1.97 -3.78
C ILE A 175 -8.07 -2.17 -3.75
N GLY A 176 -7.58 -3.37 -4.07
CA GLY A 176 -6.15 -3.68 -4.12
C GLY A 176 -5.39 -2.80 -5.12
N LYS A 177 -5.94 -2.63 -6.33
CA LYS A 177 -5.40 -1.76 -7.38
C LYS A 177 -5.32 -0.29 -6.90
N ASN A 178 -6.36 0.19 -6.23
CA ASN A 178 -6.40 1.57 -5.73
C ASN A 178 -5.37 1.81 -4.62
N ILE A 179 -5.08 0.82 -3.79
CA ILE A 179 -3.97 0.88 -2.81
C ILE A 179 -2.62 0.96 -3.54
N VAL A 180 -2.40 0.10 -4.54
CA VAL A 180 -1.20 0.13 -5.38
C VAL A 180 -1.04 1.49 -6.05
N LYS A 181 -2.10 2.06 -6.63
CA LYS A 181 -2.11 3.39 -7.22
C LYS A 181 -1.60 4.45 -6.24
N VAL A 182 -2.22 4.53 -5.06
CA VAL A 182 -1.86 5.53 -4.04
C VAL A 182 -0.38 5.39 -3.65
N ILE A 183 0.11 4.18 -3.48
CA ILE A 183 1.51 3.94 -3.13
C ILE A 183 2.44 4.35 -4.28
N LEU A 184 2.17 3.96 -5.52
CA LEU A 184 2.98 4.34 -6.68
C LEU A 184 3.02 5.86 -6.91
N GLU A 185 1.88 6.54 -6.76
CA GLU A 185 1.81 8.00 -6.81
C GLU A 185 2.68 8.64 -5.72
N ASN A 186 2.70 8.08 -4.51
CA ASN A 186 3.54 8.54 -3.41
C ASN A 186 5.04 8.30 -3.64
N TYR A 187 5.40 7.30 -4.44
CA TYR A 187 6.78 7.09 -4.90
C TYR A 187 7.18 8.00 -6.09
N GLY A 188 6.28 8.87 -6.54
CA GLY A 188 6.53 9.86 -7.57
C GLY A 188 6.27 9.39 -9.00
N PHE A 189 5.53 8.29 -9.18
CA PHE A 189 5.09 7.86 -10.50
C PHE A 189 3.80 8.57 -10.93
N GLU A 190 3.65 8.85 -12.23
CA GLU A 190 2.39 9.25 -12.84
C GLU A 190 1.57 8.00 -13.13
N VAL A 191 0.49 7.78 -12.36
CA VAL A 191 -0.36 6.59 -12.53
C VAL A 191 -1.57 6.91 -13.39
N ILE A 192 -1.66 6.21 -14.52
CA ILE A 192 -2.82 6.23 -15.42
C ILE A 192 -3.73 5.07 -15.02
N ASP A 193 -4.72 5.37 -14.19
CA ASP A 193 -5.69 4.40 -13.70
C ASP A 193 -6.86 4.25 -14.67
N LEU A 194 -6.98 3.10 -15.31
CA LEU A 194 -8.06 2.79 -16.25
C LEU A 194 -9.34 2.33 -15.55
N GLY A 195 -9.29 2.12 -14.22
CA GLY A 195 -10.44 1.67 -13.46
C GLY A 195 -10.60 0.15 -13.42
N ARG A 196 -11.83 -0.30 -13.48
CA ARG A 196 -12.24 -1.71 -13.37
C ARG A 196 -13.00 -2.16 -14.59
N ASP A 197 -13.08 -3.49 -14.79
CA ASP A 197 -13.76 -4.09 -15.95
C ASP A 197 -13.23 -3.52 -17.28
N VAL A 198 -11.89 -3.40 -17.37
CA VAL A 198 -11.24 -2.67 -18.46
C VAL A 198 -11.10 -3.58 -19.68
N PRO A 199 -11.64 -3.18 -20.85
CA PRO A 199 -11.46 -3.92 -22.09
C PRO A 199 -9.99 -4.03 -22.50
N VAL A 200 -9.60 -5.15 -23.10
CA VAL A 200 -8.23 -5.42 -23.57
C VAL A 200 -7.71 -4.30 -24.47
N GLU A 201 -8.52 -3.88 -25.44
CA GLU A 201 -8.16 -2.85 -26.41
C GLU A 201 -7.88 -1.49 -25.74
N THR A 202 -8.58 -1.18 -24.65
CA THR A 202 -8.37 0.06 -23.88
C THR A 202 -6.99 0.06 -23.24
N VAL A 203 -6.55 -1.06 -22.66
CA VAL A 203 -5.22 -1.19 -22.08
C VAL A 203 -4.16 -1.02 -23.18
N VAL A 204 -4.26 -1.78 -24.27
CA VAL A 204 -3.29 -1.76 -25.39
C VAL A 204 -3.18 -0.36 -26.00
N ASN A 205 -4.31 0.30 -26.28
CA ASN A 205 -4.32 1.64 -26.85
C ASN A 205 -3.71 2.67 -25.92
N THR A 206 -4.03 2.61 -24.62
CA THR A 206 -3.47 3.55 -23.63
C THR A 206 -1.95 3.39 -23.51
N VAL A 207 -1.45 2.15 -23.47
CA VAL A 207 0.00 1.89 -23.42
C VAL A 207 0.70 2.47 -24.64
N ARG A 208 0.13 2.24 -25.83
CA ARG A 208 0.66 2.77 -27.09
C ARG A 208 0.65 4.29 -27.14
N GLU A 209 -0.49 4.91 -26.86
CA GLU A 209 -0.68 6.36 -26.98
C GLU A 209 0.15 7.14 -25.96
N LYS A 210 0.29 6.61 -24.75
CA LYS A 210 1.00 7.28 -23.64
C LYS A 210 2.46 6.88 -23.54
N ASN A 211 2.93 5.95 -24.39
CA ASN A 211 4.28 5.39 -24.36
C ASN A 211 4.69 4.98 -22.94
N VAL A 212 3.92 4.05 -22.38
CA VAL A 212 4.07 3.58 -21.00
C VAL A 212 4.92 2.31 -20.98
N HIS A 213 5.91 2.26 -20.07
CA HIS A 213 6.84 1.13 -19.97
C HIS A 213 6.50 0.12 -18.87
N LEU A 214 5.54 0.42 -18.00
CA LEU A 214 5.07 -0.51 -16.95
C LEU A 214 3.55 -0.53 -16.89
N VAL A 215 2.99 -1.74 -16.99
CA VAL A 215 1.55 -2.01 -16.87
C VAL A 215 1.29 -2.89 -15.67
N GLY A 216 0.40 -2.49 -14.77
CA GLY A 216 -0.07 -3.30 -13.67
C GLY A 216 -1.49 -3.79 -13.91
N LEU A 217 -1.69 -5.10 -13.90
CA LEU A 217 -2.99 -5.74 -14.07
C LEU A 217 -3.44 -6.40 -12.77
N SER A 218 -4.72 -6.22 -12.42
CA SER A 218 -5.32 -6.80 -11.21
C SER A 218 -6.49 -7.71 -11.54
N ALA A 219 -6.56 -8.87 -10.87
CA ALA A 219 -7.71 -9.78 -10.89
C ALA A 219 -7.92 -10.40 -9.50
N LEU A 220 -9.17 -10.46 -9.02
CA LEU A 220 -9.54 -11.07 -7.74
C LEU A 220 -10.24 -12.41 -7.90
N MET A 221 -10.85 -12.68 -9.06
CA MET A 221 -11.62 -13.91 -9.32
C MET A 221 -10.87 -14.84 -10.28
N THR A 222 -10.97 -16.15 -10.05
CA THR A 222 -10.39 -17.16 -10.95
C THR A 222 -11.01 -17.12 -12.35
N THR A 223 -12.28 -16.70 -12.44
CA THR A 223 -13.01 -16.55 -13.71
C THR A 223 -12.47 -15.44 -14.60
N THR A 224 -11.78 -14.45 -14.03
CA THR A 224 -11.23 -13.29 -14.76
C THR A 224 -9.75 -13.45 -15.11
N LEU A 225 -9.11 -14.54 -14.68
CA LEU A 225 -7.72 -14.85 -15.04
C LEU A 225 -7.52 -15.00 -16.56
N LYS A 226 -8.53 -15.52 -17.26
CA LYS A 226 -8.49 -15.61 -18.71
C LYS A 226 -8.43 -14.23 -19.37
N SER A 227 -9.16 -13.25 -18.89
CA SER A 227 -9.10 -11.88 -19.38
C SER A 227 -7.73 -11.23 -19.11
N MET A 228 -7.06 -11.60 -18.02
CA MET A 228 -5.68 -11.18 -17.77
C MET A 228 -4.72 -11.76 -18.78
N GLU A 229 -4.82 -13.07 -19.05
CA GLU A 229 -4.02 -13.77 -20.07
C GLU A 229 -4.22 -13.15 -21.46
N GLU A 230 -5.48 -12.88 -21.86
CA GLU A 230 -5.81 -12.23 -23.13
C GLU A 230 -5.23 -10.80 -23.20
N THR A 231 -5.22 -10.05 -22.10
CA THR A 231 -4.64 -8.71 -22.07
C THR A 231 -3.13 -8.74 -22.25
N ILE A 232 -2.44 -9.67 -21.58
CA ILE A 232 -1.00 -9.85 -21.69
C ILE A 232 -0.62 -10.28 -23.12
N ALA A 233 -1.33 -11.26 -23.67
CA ALA A 233 -1.11 -11.71 -25.05
C ALA A 233 -1.26 -10.55 -26.07
N ALA A 234 -2.31 -9.74 -25.92
CA ALA A 234 -2.56 -8.60 -26.79
C ALA A 234 -1.48 -7.50 -26.68
N LEU A 235 -0.92 -7.27 -25.49
CA LEU A 235 0.20 -6.35 -25.32
C LEU A 235 1.46 -6.85 -26.02
N HIS A 236 1.76 -8.15 -25.93
CA HIS A 236 2.88 -8.77 -26.63
C HIS A 236 2.68 -8.78 -28.15
N GLU A 237 1.49 -9.16 -28.64
CA GLU A 237 1.15 -9.17 -30.06
C GLU A 237 1.21 -7.76 -30.68
N ALA A 238 0.88 -6.74 -29.92
CA ALA A 238 0.99 -5.35 -30.35
C ALA A 238 2.45 -4.85 -30.47
N GLY A 239 3.44 -5.65 -30.06
CA GLY A 239 4.86 -5.32 -30.10
C GLY A 239 5.23 -4.11 -29.23
N LEU A 240 4.52 -3.88 -28.14
CA LEU A 240 4.75 -2.74 -27.24
C LEU A 240 5.92 -3.05 -26.30
N ASP A 241 6.85 -2.09 -26.21
CA ASP A 241 7.98 -2.19 -25.26
C ASP A 241 7.51 -1.77 -23.86
N CYS A 242 6.75 -2.66 -23.23
CA CYS A 242 6.28 -2.48 -21.86
C CYS A 242 6.50 -3.74 -21.04
N LYS A 243 6.77 -3.53 -19.76
CA LYS A 243 6.85 -4.59 -18.75
C LYS A 243 5.48 -4.77 -18.07
N ILE A 244 5.17 -6.00 -17.72
CA ILE A 244 3.86 -6.37 -17.20
C ILE A 244 3.99 -6.92 -15.77
N MET A 245 3.36 -6.24 -14.85
CA MET A 245 3.22 -6.65 -13.45
C MET A 245 1.78 -7.11 -13.21
N VAL A 246 1.61 -8.24 -12.55
CA VAL A 246 0.28 -8.77 -12.20
C VAL A 246 0.14 -8.93 -10.69
N GLY A 247 -1.07 -8.70 -10.18
CA GLY A 247 -1.39 -8.85 -8.77
C GLY A 247 -2.86 -9.21 -8.55
N GLY A 248 -3.15 -9.76 -7.38
CA GLY A 248 -4.51 -10.14 -6.97
C GLY A 248 -4.54 -11.44 -6.16
N ALA A 249 -5.61 -11.64 -5.40
CA ALA A 249 -5.69 -12.70 -4.40
C ALA A 249 -5.69 -14.13 -4.97
N VAL A 250 -6.03 -14.29 -6.25
CA VAL A 250 -6.09 -15.60 -6.92
C VAL A 250 -4.84 -15.92 -7.74
N LEU A 251 -3.88 -15.00 -7.79
CA LEU A 251 -2.64 -15.16 -8.54
C LEU A 251 -1.54 -15.80 -7.68
N THR A 252 -0.72 -16.60 -8.35
CA THR A 252 0.53 -17.15 -7.80
C THR A 252 1.69 -16.77 -8.71
N PRO A 253 2.94 -16.80 -8.21
CA PRO A 253 4.12 -16.55 -9.04
C PRO A 253 4.19 -17.46 -10.26
N GLU A 254 3.87 -18.74 -10.07
CA GLU A 254 3.90 -19.76 -11.15
C GLU A 254 2.85 -19.47 -12.22
N TYR A 255 1.67 -18.99 -11.81
CA TYR A 255 0.65 -18.62 -12.78
C TYR A 255 1.01 -17.34 -13.53
N ALA A 256 1.59 -16.36 -12.87
CA ALA A 256 2.07 -15.12 -13.49
C ALA A 256 3.12 -15.41 -14.57
N GLU A 257 4.09 -16.28 -14.29
CA GLU A 257 5.09 -16.74 -15.26
C GLU A 257 4.42 -17.46 -16.44
N LYS A 258 3.49 -18.37 -16.18
CA LYS A 258 2.77 -19.14 -17.19
C LYS A 258 2.03 -18.25 -18.18
N ILE A 259 1.43 -17.15 -17.72
CA ILE A 259 0.69 -16.21 -18.60
C ILE A 259 1.56 -15.15 -19.25
N GLY A 260 2.88 -15.20 -19.03
CA GLY A 260 3.85 -14.32 -19.67
C GLY A 260 3.96 -12.93 -19.00
N ALA A 261 3.60 -12.79 -17.73
CA ALA A 261 3.86 -11.58 -16.96
C ALA A 261 5.35 -11.51 -16.58
N ASP A 262 5.94 -10.31 -16.61
CA ASP A 262 7.33 -10.10 -16.19
C ASP A 262 7.47 -10.20 -14.66
N TRP A 263 6.47 -9.76 -13.91
CA TRP A 263 6.51 -9.75 -12.45
C TRP A 263 5.17 -10.08 -11.78
N TYR A 264 5.28 -10.76 -10.64
CA TYR A 264 4.18 -10.95 -9.70
C TYR A 264 4.37 -10.06 -8.47
N ALA A 265 3.35 -9.28 -8.15
CA ALA A 265 3.28 -8.47 -6.95
C ALA A 265 2.24 -9.04 -5.98
N LYS A 266 2.71 -9.66 -4.89
CA LYS A 266 1.83 -10.23 -3.85
C LYS A 266 1.04 -9.16 -3.08
N ASP A 267 1.58 -7.94 -3.02
CA ASP A 267 1.04 -6.80 -2.28
C ASP A 267 1.46 -5.47 -2.91
N ALA A 268 0.93 -4.39 -2.36
CA ALA A 268 1.15 -3.06 -2.88
C ALA A 268 2.58 -2.55 -2.68
N LYS A 269 3.28 -2.99 -1.62
CA LYS A 269 4.69 -2.65 -1.43
C LYS A 269 5.55 -3.31 -2.50
N ARG A 270 5.32 -4.61 -2.78
CA ARG A 270 6.03 -5.32 -3.84
C ARG A 270 5.82 -4.67 -5.20
N SER A 271 4.61 -4.15 -5.47
CA SER A 271 4.33 -3.39 -6.70
C SER A 271 5.21 -2.14 -6.82
N ALA A 272 5.41 -1.42 -5.72
CA ALA A 272 6.27 -0.25 -5.69
C ALA A 272 7.77 -0.61 -5.87
N ASP A 273 8.20 -1.72 -5.27
CA ASP A 273 9.59 -2.19 -5.41
C ASP A 273 9.91 -2.65 -6.85
N ILE A 274 8.92 -3.21 -7.55
CA ILE A 274 9.03 -3.56 -8.98
C ILE A 274 9.11 -2.32 -9.86
N ALA A 275 8.40 -1.27 -9.52
CA ALA A 275 8.33 -0.04 -10.31
C ALA A 275 9.59 0.85 -10.17
N LYS A 276 10.35 0.69 -9.09
CA LYS A 276 11.63 1.41 -8.84
C LYS A 276 12.74 0.94 -9.76
#